data_e85fc04b5265bce869bbf29d9ef6b9a0
#
_entry.id   e85fc04b5265bce869bbf29d9ef6b9a0
#
_cell.length_a   1.000
_cell.length_b   1.000
_cell.length_c   1.000
_cell.angle_alpha   90.00
_cell.angle_beta   90.00
_cell.angle_gamma   90.00
#
_symmetry.space_group_name_H-M   'P 1'
#
loop_
_entity.id
_entity.type
_entity.pdbx_description
1 polymer ?
#
loop_
_entity_poly.entity_id
_entity_poly.type
_entity_poly.pdbx_seq_one_letter_code
_entity_poly.pdbx_strand_id
1 'polypeptide(L)'
;MRPYALIDLHCDTLTDCMYAGSNIIDTLDDPARTLSLTSIPKDIHWAQFFAVFVPDELRGEKAIRFFDDACANFDRQMRKFADRVSPCRNVADMERAWAAGKTAAFLSVENGSAFAGDLSRIGKTKRQGVCAVTLTWNGENELGSGNVTDRGLTDFGRAAVREMERCGILIDVSHLNDAGLADVFETAERPFLATHSNARAVCAHRRNLTDVQIKEMVRRGCLIGLNYYGPFLRDGGAVRSLDDIYRHVAHFFDLGARKNLALGSDFDGAVLPPCLDSPEKAADFYEYLLSRGVSQQDADGIFFENARTFLRKNLG
;
A
#
# COMPACT_ATOMS: atom_id res chain seq x y z
N MET A 1 18.13 -10.07 15.38
CA MET A 1 18.67 -9.58 14.08
C MET A 1 17.68 -8.60 13.49
N ARG A 2 18.10 -7.49 12.90
CA ARG A 2 17.18 -6.50 12.33
C ARG A 2 17.24 -6.52 10.80
N PRO A 3 16.17 -6.16 10.08
CA PRO A 3 16.24 -6.02 8.63
C PRO A 3 17.18 -4.87 8.25
N TYR A 4 17.91 -5.03 7.15
CA TYR A 4 18.73 -3.97 6.57
C TYR A 4 17.87 -2.82 6.02
N ALA A 5 16.75 -3.14 5.39
CA ALA A 5 15.84 -2.20 4.79
C ALA A 5 14.39 -2.67 4.96
N LEU A 6 13.46 -1.74 4.80
CA LEU A 6 12.04 -2.00 4.79
C LEU A 6 11.36 -1.15 3.72
N ILE A 7 10.49 -1.75 2.92
CA ILE A 7 9.57 -1.08 2.00
C ILE A 7 8.16 -1.42 2.42
N ASP A 8 7.42 -0.42 2.88
CA ASP A 8 6.01 -0.55 3.26
C ASP A 8 5.13 0.09 2.20
N LEU A 9 4.19 -0.68 1.67
CA LEU A 9 3.41 -0.32 0.49
C LEU A 9 2.18 0.54 0.80
N HIS A 10 1.84 0.78 2.09
CA HIS A 10 0.65 1.57 2.42
C HIS A 10 0.68 2.18 3.81
N CYS A 11 0.36 3.47 3.90
CA CYS A 11 -0.06 4.16 5.12
C CYS A 11 -0.94 5.36 4.79
N ASP A 12 -1.80 5.78 5.75
CA ASP A 12 -2.71 6.93 5.61
C ASP A 12 -2.24 8.19 6.34
N THR A 13 -1.04 8.18 6.88
CA THR A 13 -0.43 9.26 7.67
C THR A 13 -0.62 10.64 7.03
N LEU A 14 -0.55 10.70 5.68
CA LEU A 14 -0.66 11.96 4.93
C LEU A 14 -2.04 12.62 5.04
N THR A 15 -3.11 11.81 5.08
CA THR A 15 -4.49 12.29 5.01
C THR A 15 -5.26 12.16 6.31
N ASP A 16 -4.79 11.36 7.27
CA ASP A 16 -5.47 11.18 8.55
C ASP A 16 -5.70 12.51 9.29
N CYS A 17 -4.73 13.42 9.30
CA CYS A 17 -4.90 14.75 9.88
C CYS A 17 -5.89 15.65 9.14
N MET A 18 -6.13 15.41 7.84
CA MET A 18 -7.10 16.20 7.05
C MET A 18 -8.54 15.93 7.49
N TYR A 19 -8.81 14.73 8.07
CA TYR A 19 -10.11 14.35 8.62
C TYR A 19 -10.32 14.80 10.05
N ALA A 20 -9.26 14.84 10.84
CA ALA A 20 -9.34 15.23 12.24
C ALA A 20 -9.69 16.72 12.46
N GLY A 21 -9.89 17.50 11.37
CA GLY A 21 -10.16 18.94 11.44
C GLY A 21 -9.00 19.74 12.05
N SER A 22 -7.87 19.10 12.26
CA SER A 22 -6.65 19.77 12.72
C SER A 22 -6.03 20.55 11.56
N ASN A 23 -5.46 21.71 11.86
CA ASN A 23 -4.63 22.40 10.89
C ASN A 23 -3.53 21.44 10.43
N ILE A 24 -3.52 21.12 9.14
CA ILE A 24 -2.67 20.17 8.42
C ILE A 24 -1.19 20.56 8.56
N ILE A 25 -0.65 20.70 9.77
CA ILE A 25 0.56 21.48 9.81
C ILE A 25 1.79 20.59 9.77
N ASP A 26 1.84 19.40 10.34
CA ASP A 26 3.10 18.67 10.42
C ASP A 26 2.91 17.16 10.64
N THR A 27 2.20 16.52 9.71
CA THR A 27 1.87 15.09 9.83
C THR A 27 3.07 14.18 9.97
N LEU A 28 4.13 14.43 9.19
CA LEU A 28 5.27 13.51 9.17
C LEU A 28 6.15 13.58 10.42
N ASP A 29 5.99 14.60 11.26
CA ASP A 29 6.77 14.76 12.49
C ASP A 29 5.89 14.75 13.76
N ASP A 30 4.61 14.45 13.60
CA ASP A 30 3.67 14.37 14.72
C ASP A 30 3.85 13.04 15.47
N PRO A 31 4.32 13.07 16.72
CA PRO A 31 4.51 11.85 17.52
C PRO A 31 3.21 11.15 17.91
N ALA A 32 2.04 11.81 17.73
CA ALA A 32 0.74 11.19 17.92
C ALA A 32 0.33 10.24 16.79
N ARG A 33 1.05 10.28 15.65
CA ARG A 33 0.85 9.38 14.53
C ARG A 33 1.57 8.06 14.76
N THR A 34 0.99 6.98 14.27
CA THR A 34 1.63 5.67 14.28
C THR A 34 2.93 5.72 13.50
N LEU A 35 2.87 6.27 12.28
CA LEU A 35 4.04 6.49 11.44
C LEU A 35 4.44 7.97 11.45
N SER A 36 5.61 8.25 12.03
CA SER A 36 6.22 9.58 11.97
C SER A 36 7.72 9.45 11.66
N LEU A 37 8.35 10.54 11.21
CA LEU A 37 9.81 10.57 10.99
C LEU A 37 10.61 10.37 12.30
N THR A 38 9.96 10.46 13.44
CA THR A 38 10.55 10.21 14.76
C THR A 38 10.39 8.76 15.22
N SER A 39 9.35 8.04 14.76
CA SER A 39 9.10 6.64 15.08
C SER A 39 9.80 5.66 14.11
N ILE A 40 10.25 6.13 12.94
CA ILE A 40 11.01 5.30 11.99
C ILE A 40 12.39 4.97 12.57
N PRO A 41 12.76 3.68 12.68
CA PRO A 41 14.07 3.28 13.17
C PRO A 41 15.20 3.83 12.28
N LYS A 42 16.19 4.51 12.90
CA LYS A 42 17.29 5.16 12.18
C LYS A 42 18.33 4.18 11.59
N ASP A 43 18.31 2.96 12.06
CA ASP A 43 19.21 1.88 11.65
C ASP A 43 18.62 0.98 10.55
N ILE A 44 17.42 1.32 10.05
CA ILE A 44 16.73 0.63 8.95
C ILE A 44 16.56 1.60 7.79
N HIS A 45 17.00 1.23 6.59
CA HIS A 45 16.68 1.97 5.38
C HIS A 45 15.17 1.84 5.08
N TRP A 46 14.40 2.91 5.31
CA TRP A 46 12.95 2.89 5.22
C TRP A 46 12.44 3.52 3.92
N ALA A 47 11.50 2.83 3.26
CA ALA A 47 10.71 3.40 2.17
C ALA A 47 9.23 3.21 2.48
N GLN A 48 8.43 4.27 2.30
CA GLN A 48 7.01 4.30 2.61
C GLN A 48 6.19 4.79 1.43
N PHE A 49 5.11 4.08 1.13
CA PHE A 49 4.04 4.60 0.28
C PHE A 49 3.05 5.36 1.15
N PHE A 50 2.96 6.66 0.93
CA PHE A 50 2.01 7.56 1.58
C PHE A 50 0.78 7.69 0.68
N ALA A 51 -0.35 7.18 1.15
CA ALA A 51 -1.59 7.24 0.40
C ALA A 51 -2.28 8.61 0.57
N VAL A 52 -2.80 9.12 -0.53
CA VAL A 52 -3.89 10.09 -0.51
C VAL A 52 -5.17 9.26 -0.46
N PHE A 53 -5.69 9.03 0.74
CA PHE A 53 -6.99 8.40 0.92
C PHE A 53 -8.11 9.39 0.59
N VAL A 54 -8.95 9.06 -0.39
CA VAL A 54 -10.12 9.87 -0.78
C VAL A 54 -11.40 9.15 -0.32
N PRO A 55 -12.15 9.70 0.64
CA PRO A 55 -13.37 9.08 1.15
C PRO A 55 -14.42 8.81 0.09
N ASP A 56 -15.21 7.77 0.33
CA ASP A 56 -16.31 7.38 -0.57
C ASP A 56 -17.39 8.47 -0.74
N GLU A 57 -17.52 9.39 0.21
CA GLU A 57 -18.47 10.52 0.15
C GLU A 57 -18.03 11.63 -0.81
N LEU A 58 -16.73 11.69 -1.13
CA LEU A 58 -16.21 12.69 -2.03
C LEU A 58 -16.27 12.20 -3.47
N ARG A 59 -16.97 12.96 -4.32
CA ARG A 59 -17.15 12.66 -5.76
C ARG A 59 -16.94 13.92 -6.59
N GLY A 60 -16.59 13.72 -7.87
CA GLY A 60 -16.45 14.80 -8.84
C GLY A 60 -15.47 15.87 -8.35
N GLU A 61 -15.85 17.14 -8.47
CA GLU A 61 -15.01 18.28 -8.09
C GLU A 61 -14.56 18.29 -6.62
N LYS A 62 -15.32 17.66 -5.70
CA LYS A 62 -14.92 17.56 -4.30
C LYS A 62 -13.77 16.59 -4.11
N ALA A 63 -13.82 15.44 -4.78
CA ALA A 63 -12.73 14.45 -4.77
C ALA A 63 -11.47 15.04 -5.41
N ILE A 64 -11.62 15.76 -6.53
CA ILE A 64 -10.51 16.45 -7.21
C ILE A 64 -9.80 17.43 -6.29
N ARG A 65 -10.57 18.31 -5.64
CA ARG A 65 -9.99 19.34 -4.75
C ARG A 65 -9.28 18.68 -3.57
N PHE A 66 -9.93 17.72 -2.93
CA PHE A 66 -9.32 17.01 -1.82
C PHE A 66 -7.99 16.34 -2.22
N PHE A 67 -7.97 15.65 -3.36
CA PHE A 67 -6.75 15.05 -3.90
C PHE A 67 -5.66 16.09 -4.21
N ASP A 68 -6.01 17.20 -4.88
CA ASP A 68 -5.05 18.27 -5.22
C ASP A 68 -4.49 18.90 -3.92
N ASP A 69 -5.31 19.13 -2.88
CA ASP A 69 -4.89 19.65 -1.58
C ASP A 69 -3.95 18.68 -0.84
N ALA A 70 -4.25 17.37 -0.89
CA ALA A 70 -3.42 16.34 -0.28
C ALA A 70 -2.05 16.19 -0.98
N CYS A 71 -2.01 16.27 -2.32
CA CYS A 71 -0.75 16.32 -3.07
C CYS A 71 0.07 17.58 -2.71
N ALA A 72 -0.57 18.72 -2.58
CA ALA A 72 0.10 19.95 -2.14
C ALA A 72 0.62 19.83 -0.70
N ASN A 73 -0.10 19.12 0.18
CA ASN A 73 0.38 18.77 1.52
C ASN A 73 1.63 17.88 1.44
N PHE A 74 1.60 16.81 0.67
CA PHE A 74 2.78 15.95 0.47
C PHE A 74 4.00 16.77 0.06
N ASP A 75 3.88 17.61 -0.97
CA ASP A 75 4.98 18.45 -1.45
C ASP A 75 5.49 19.42 -0.37
N ARG A 76 4.60 19.96 0.46
CA ARG A 76 4.96 20.84 1.58
C ARG A 76 5.74 20.08 2.64
N GLN A 77 5.29 18.87 3.02
CA GLN A 77 5.96 18.01 3.99
C GLN A 77 7.35 17.60 3.47
N MET A 78 7.46 17.20 2.20
CA MET A 78 8.75 16.83 1.60
C MET A 78 9.76 17.99 1.62
N ARG A 79 9.30 19.21 1.36
CA ARG A 79 10.18 20.41 1.47
C ARG A 79 10.56 20.73 2.90
N LYS A 80 9.59 20.66 3.83
CA LYS A 80 9.82 20.99 5.25
C LYS A 80 10.84 20.07 5.89
N PHE A 81 10.76 18.78 5.60
CA PHE A 81 11.59 17.74 6.20
C PHE A 81 12.65 17.18 5.23
N ALA A 82 13.11 18.02 4.28
CA ALA A 82 14.03 17.59 3.23
C ALA A 82 15.38 17.08 3.72
N ASP A 83 15.73 17.33 4.97
CA ASP A 83 16.89 16.74 5.65
C ASP A 83 16.69 15.30 6.08
N ARG A 84 15.45 14.83 6.28
CA ARG A 84 15.10 13.50 6.80
C ARG A 84 14.34 12.60 5.82
N VAL A 85 13.62 13.17 4.85
CA VAL A 85 12.80 12.46 3.88
C VAL A 85 13.05 12.96 2.46
N SER A 86 12.88 12.09 1.48
CA SER A 86 13.03 12.43 0.06
C SER A 86 11.87 11.85 -0.76
N PRO A 87 11.18 12.66 -1.60
CA PRO A 87 10.17 12.14 -2.50
C PRO A 87 10.81 11.27 -3.57
N CYS A 88 10.19 10.12 -3.85
CA CYS A 88 10.68 9.12 -4.78
C CYS A 88 9.63 8.78 -5.82
N ARG A 89 10.05 8.56 -7.08
CA ARG A 89 9.19 8.15 -8.19
C ARG A 89 9.58 6.79 -8.77
N ASN A 90 10.75 6.28 -8.38
CA ASN A 90 11.30 5.01 -8.82
C ASN A 90 12.35 4.50 -7.82
N VAL A 91 12.88 3.30 -8.07
CA VAL A 91 13.86 2.67 -7.18
C VAL A 91 15.18 3.44 -7.12
N ALA A 92 15.60 4.08 -8.21
CA ALA A 92 16.84 4.88 -8.20
C ALA A 92 16.72 6.10 -7.28
N ASP A 93 15.54 6.75 -7.20
CA ASP A 93 15.28 7.82 -6.24
C ASP A 93 15.34 7.29 -4.80
N MET A 94 14.73 6.13 -4.54
CA MET A 94 14.73 5.47 -3.24
C MET A 94 16.17 5.14 -2.78
N GLU A 95 16.97 4.53 -3.66
CA GLU A 95 18.35 4.16 -3.34
C GLU A 95 19.22 5.42 -3.07
N ARG A 96 18.97 6.54 -3.79
CA ARG A 96 19.61 7.83 -3.47
C ARG A 96 19.18 8.39 -2.12
N ALA A 97 17.89 8.29 -1.76
CA ALA A 97 17.39 8.70 -0.45
C ALA A 97 18.08 7.91 0.66
N TRP A 98 18.15 6.59 0.53
CA TRP A 98 18.81 5.71 1.49
C TRP A 98 20.31 6.00 1.62
N ALA A 99 21.02 6.21 0.50
CA ALA A 99 22.43 6.59 0.52
C ALA A 99 22.69 7.94 1.22
N ALA A 100 21.68 8.82 1.24
CA ALA A 100 21.72 10.09 1.97
C ALA A 100 21.21 9.98 3.43
N GLY A 101 20.91 8.77 3.92
CA GLY A 101 20.38 8.53 5.28
C GLY A 101 18.96 9.05 5.49
N LYS A 102 18.16 9.13 4.42
CA LYS A 102 16.79 9.66 4.45
C LYS A 102 15.75 8.55 4.23
N THR A 103 14.57 8.76 4.80
CA THR A 103 13.38 7.98 4.44
C THR A 103 12.99 8.25 2.98
N ALA A 104 12.71 7.19 2.22
CA ALA A 104 12.20 7.31 0.85
C ALA A 104 10.67 7.38 0.88
N ALA A 105 10.08 8.41 0.29
CA ALA A 105 8.63 8.64 0.29
C ALA A 105 8.05 8.51 -1.12
N PHE A 106 7.22 7.49 -1.34
CA PHE A 106 6.42 7.33 -2.55
C PHE A 106 5.02 7.87 -2.32
N LEU A 107 4.45 8.56 -3.31
CA LEU A 107 3.08 9.03 -3.26
C LEU A 107 2.16 8.03 -3.96
N SER A 108 1.11 7.59 -3.28
CA SER A 108 0.03 6.77 -3.83
C SER A 108 -1.33 7.42 -3.63
N VAL A 109 -2.36 6.86 -4.24
CA VAL A 109 -3.76 7.27 -4.05
C VAL A 109 -4.54 6.06 -3.61
N GLU A 110 -5.33 6.19 -2.56
CA GLU A 110 -6.36 5.23 -2.20
C GLU A 110 -7.74 5.79 -2.56
N ASN A 111 -8.45 5.06 -3.42
CA ASN A 111 -9.70 5.42 -4.07
C ASN A 111 -9.54 6.30 -5.32
N GLY A 112 -9.64 5.68 -6.48
CA GLY A 112 -9.56 6.33 -7.80
C GLY A 112 -10.71 7.31 -8.12
N SER A 113 -11.62 7.59 -7.18
CA SER A 113 -12.61 8.67 -7.31
C SER A 113 -11.95 10.04 -7.55
N ALA A 114 -10.64 10.18 -7.25
CA ALA A 114 -9.82 11.33 -7.63
C ALA A 114 -9.78 11.58 -9.16
N PHE A 115 -10.07 10.58 -9.98
CA PHE A 115 -10.17 10.74 -11.45
C PHE A 115 -11.48 11.37 -11.89
N ALA A 116 -12.55 11.29 -11.08
CA ALA A 116 -13.86 11.90 -11.33
C ALA A 116 -14.44 11.60 -12.71
N GLY A 117 -14.24 10.38 -13.25
CA GLY A 117 -14.72 9.97 -14.55
C GLY A 117 -13.97 10.57 -15.77
N ASP A 118 -12.81 11.18 -15.55
CA ASP A 118 -12.00 11.81 -16.61
C ASP A 118 -10.64 11.12 -16.75
N LEU A 119 -10.43 10.38 -17.86
CA LEU A 119 -9.16 9.69 -18.15
C LEU A 119 -7.97 10.64 -18.25
N SER A 120 -8.17 11.90 -18.67
CA SER A 120 -7.08 12.88 -18.80
C SER A 120 -6.42 13.20 -17.46
N ARG A 121 -7.15 13.02 -16.35
CA ARG A 121 -6.65 13.23 -15.00
C ARG A 121 -5.59 12.21 -14.61
N ILE A 122 -5.59 11.00 -15.18
CA ILE A 122 -4.59 9.95 -14.90
C ILE A 122 -3.18 10.47 -15.23
N GLY A 123 -3.02 11.06 -16.41
CA GLY A 123 -1.74 11.69 -16.78
C GLY A 123 -1.36 12.89 -15.89
N LYS A 124 -2.34 13.68 -15.40
CA LYS A 124 -2.11 14.76 -14.43
C LYS A 124 -1.62 14.17 -13.09
N THR A 125 -2.28 13.15 -12.59
CA THR A 125 -1.92 12.42 -11.35
C THR A 125 -0.49 11.88 -11.41
N LYS A 126 -0.08 11.29 -12.54
CA LYS A 126 1.33 10.86 -12.74
C LYS A 126 2.31 12.03 -12.63
N ARG A 127 2.00 13.17 -13.25
CA ARG A 127 2.88 14.35 -13.17
C ARG A 127 3.02 14.90 -11.74
N GLN A 128 1.98 14.77 -10.91
CA GLN A 128 2.02 15.11 -9.48
C GLN A 128 2.90 14.15 -8.65
N GLY A 129 3.44 13.09 -9.26
CA GLY A 129 4.38 12.18 -8.61
C GLY A 129 3.77 10.87 -8.12
N VAL A 130 2.47 10.66 -8.34
CA VAL A 130 1.80 9.43 -7.91
C VAL A 130 2.37 8.22 -8.64
N CYS A 131 2.71 7.20 -7.86
CA CYS A 131 3.30 5.93 -8.33
C CYS A 131 2.28 4.80 -8.44
N ALA A 132 1.27 4.78 -7.56
CA ALA A 132 0.25 3.73 -7.50
C ALA A 132 -1.13 4.31 -7.20
N VAL A 133 -2.20 3.68 -7.68
CA VAL A 133 -3.58 4.07 -7.38
C VAL A 133 -4.42 2.84 -7.09
N THR A 134 -5.02 2.80 -5.91
CA THR A 134 -6.06 1.83 -5.54
C THR A 134 -7.35 2.21 -6.25
N LEU A 135 -7.91 1.27 -7.02
CA LEU A 135 -9.03 1.58 -7.93
C LEU A 135 -10.29 2.04 -7.18
N THR A 136 -10.59 1.42 -6.04
CA THR A 136 -11.74 1.76 -5.19
C THR A 136 -11.32 1.77 -3.73
N TRP A 137 -12.08 2.44 -2.89
CA TRP A 137 -12.10 2.10 -1.47
C TRP A 137 -13.20 1.06 -1.22
N ASN A 138 -13.96 1.16 -0.12
CA ASN A 138 -14.94 0.13 0.26
C ASN A 138 -16.21 0.18 -0.59
N GLY A 139 -16.67 1.37 -1.00
CA GLY A 139 -17.86 1.60 -1.77
C GLY A 139 -17.67 1.55 -3.28
N GLU A 140 -18.65 2.06 -4.01
CA GLU A 140 -18.61 2.20 -5.46
C GLU A 140 -18.08 3.58 -5.84
N ASN A 141 -17.31 3.63 -6.92
CA ASN A 141 -16.90 4.87 -7.57
C ASN A 141 -17.06 4.76 -9.10
N GLU A 142 -16.53 5.73 -9.85
CA GLU A 142 -16.60 5.75 -11.30
C GLU A 142 -15.85 4.58 -11.97
N LEU A 143 -14.85 3.97 -11.27
CA LEU A 143 -14.06 2.86 -11.80
C LEU A 143 -14.69 1.50 -11.57
N GLY A 144 -15.40 1.32 -10.45
CA GLY A 144 -15.94 0.02 -10.06
C GLY A 144 -16.46 -0.02 -8.64
N SER A 145 -16.44 -1.20 -8.07
CA SER A 145 -17.00 -1.50 -6.76
C SER A 145 -15.96 -2.07 -5.82
N GLY A 146 -15.90 -1.50 -4.62
CA GLY A 146 -15.13 -2.03 -3.51
C GLY A 146 -15.81 -3.25 -2.86
N ASN A 147 -15.26 -3.67 -1.73
CA ASN A 147 -15.63 -4.94 -1.08
C ASN A 147 -17.05 -4.96 -0.44
N VAL A 148 -17.75 -3.83 -0.33
CA VAL A 148 -19.11 -3.79 0.22
C VAL A 148 -20.21 -4.07 -0.82
N THR A 149 -19.85 -4.16 -2.09
CA THR A 149 -20.76 -4.51 -3.20
C THR A 149 -20.17 -5.64 -4.03
N ASP A 150 -20.91 -6.15 -5.02
CA ASP A 150 -20.49 -7.32 -5.79
C ASP A 150 -20.39 -7.03 -7.31
N ARG A 151 -20.46 -5.75 -7.74
CA ARG A 151 -20.24 -5.37 -9.14
C ARG A 151 -18.76 -5.26 -9.45
N GLY A 152 -18.38 -5.59 -10.69
CA GLY A 152 -17.00 -5.46 -11.17
C GLY A 152 -16.61 -4.03 -11.57
N LEU A 153 -15.62 -3.91 -12.43
CA LEU A 153 -15.21 -2.65 -13.02
C LEU A 153 -16.28 -2.12 -13.99
N THR A 154 -16.43 -0.80 -14.03
CA THR A 154 -17.20 -0.11 -15.09
C THR A 154 -16.40 -0.09 -16.40
N ASP A 155 -17.03 0.31 -17.52
CA ASP A 155 -16.30 0.56 -18.77
C ASP A 155 -15.23 1.64 -18.60
N PHE A 156 -15.54 2.69 -17.81
CA PHE A 156 -14.56 3.71 -17.43
C PHE A 156 -13.42 3.10 -16.61
N GLY A 157 -13.71 2.20 -15.65
CA GLY A 157 -12.69 1.53 -14.86
C GLY A 157 -11.73 0.69 -15.70
N ARG A 158 -12.24 -0.08 -16.67
CA ARG A 158 -11.42 -0.83 -17.63
C ARG A 158 -10.56 0.10 -18.50
N ALA A 159 -11.11 1.23 -18.95
CA ALA A 159 -10.36 2.23 -19.68
C ALA A 159 -9.28 2.90 -18.81
N ALA A 160 -9.59 3.18 -17.54
CA ALA A 160 -8.66 3.76 -16.58
C ALA A 160 -7.49 2.80 -16.28
N VAL A 161 -7.73 1.49 -16.13
CA VAL A 161 -6.68 0.47 -15.96
C VAL A 161 -5.67 0.55 -17.11
N ARG A 162 -6.12 0.55 -18.35
CA ARG A 162 -5.22 0.67 -19.54
C ARG A 162 -4.48 2.00 -19.56
N GLU A 163 -5.16 3.10 -19.23
CA GLU A 163 -4.55 4.43 -19.21
C GLU A 163 -3.50 4.57 -18.10
N MET A 164 -3.74 3.96 -16.90
CA MET A 164 -2.76 3.91 -15.82
C MET A 164 -1.50 3.18 -16.27
N GLU A 165 -1.63 2.02 -16.93
CA GLU A 165 -0.49 1.27 -17.49
C GLU A 165 0.28 2.09 -18.53
N ARG A 166 -0.44 2.81 -19.41
CA ARG A 166 0.17 3.70 -20.42
C ARG A 166 0.94 4.84 -19.78
N CYS A 167 0.44 5.37 -18.66
CA CYS A 167 1.07 6.46 -17.92
C CYS A 167 2.18 5.97 -16.96
N GLY A 168 2.35 4.65 -16.79
CA GLY A 168 3.31 4.08 -15.84
C GLY A 168 2.90 4.33 -14.37
N ILE A 169 1.60 4.28 -14.08
CA ILE A 169 1.04 4.23 -12.72
C ILE A 169 0.73 2.77 -12.40
N LEU A 170 1.17 2.28 -11.25
CA LEU A 170 0.84 0.95 -10.77
C LEU A 170 -0.63 0.87 -10.38
N ILE A 171 -1.29 -0.20 -10.81
CA ILE A 171 -2.66 -0.51 -10.41
C ILE A 171 -2.59 -1.20 -9.05
N ASP A 172 -3.34 -0.71 -8.07
CA ASP A 172 -3.53 -1.37 -6.79
C ASP A 172 -4.95 -1.93 -6.70
N VAL A 173 -5.04 -3.22 -6.40
CA VAL A 173 -6.30 -3.96 -6.32
C VAL A 173 -6.80 -4.14 -4.88
N SER A 174 -6.09 -3.61 -3.90
CA SER A 174 -6.60 -3.56 -2.53
C SER A 174 -7.99 -2.90 -2.54
N HIS A 175 -8.88 -3.34 -1.66
CA HIS A 175 -10.29 -2.93 -1.60
C HIS A 175 -11.23 -3.43 -2.69
N LEU A 176 -10.75 -3.86 -3.86
CA LEU A 176 -11.65 -4.45 -4.86
C LEU A 176 -12.38 -5.68 -4.31
N ASN A 177 -13.61 -5.87 -4.74
CA ASN A 177 -14.31 -7.13 -4.58
C ASN A 177 -13.80 -8.19 -5.58
N ASP A 178 -14.28 -9.43 -5.46
CA ASP A 178 -13.82 -10.53 -6.28
C ASP A 178 -14.12 -10.33 -7.78
N ALA A 179 -15.26 -9.71 -8.13
CA ALA A 179 -15.63 -9.41 -9.52
C ALA A 179 -14.72 -8.33 -10.11
N GLY A 180 -14.42 -7.26 -9.33
CA GLY A 180 -13.51 -6.20 -9.77
C GLY A 180 -12.10 -6.71 -9.99
N LEU A 181 -11.60 -7.60 -9.12
CA LEU A 181 -10.28 -8.22 -9.31
C LEU A 181 -10.26 -9.16 -10.51
N ALA A 182 -11.34 -9.92 -10.77
CA ALA A 182 -11.45 -10.73 -11.98
C ALA A 182 -11.38 -9.86 -13.25
N ASP A 183 -12.07 -8.72 -13.24
CA ASP A 183 -12.02 -7.75 -14.34
C ASP A 183 -10.61 -7.15 -14.56
N VAL A 184 -9.85 -6.91 -13.47
CA VAL A 184 -8.45 -6.48 -13.58
C VAL A 184 -7.59 -7.60 -14.20
N PHE A 185 -7.80 -8.87 -13.81
CA PHE A 185 -7.11 -9.98 -14.46
C PHE A 185 -7.37 -10.06 -15.98
N GLU A 186 -8.58 -9.68 -16.42
CA GLU A 186 -8.90 -9.66 -17.86
C GLU A 186 -8.36 -8.41 -18.58
N THR A 187 -8.22 -7.29 -17.89
CA THR A 187 -7.94 -5.98 -18.49
C THR A 187 -6.48 -5.59 -18.44
N ALA A 188 -5.78 -5.89 -17.32
CA ALA A 188 -4.40 -5.50 -17.11
C ALA A 188 -3.42 -6.40 -17.88
N GLU A 189 -2.50 -5.78 -18.60
CA GLU A 189 -1.45 -6.44 -19.37
C GLU A 189 -0.13 -6.55 -18.60
N ARG A 190 0.08 -5.66 -17.61
CA ARG A 190 1.29 -5.62 -16.77
C ARG A 190 1.03 -6.21 -15.39
N PRO A 191 2.08 -6.64 -14.68
CA PRO A 191 1.95 -6.95 -13.25
C PRO A 191 1.47 -5.73 -12.45
N PHE A 192 0.58 -5.99 -11.51
CA PHE A 192 -0.01 -5.00 -10.61
C PHE A 192 0.24 -5.39 -9.15
N LEU A 193 -0.29 -4.65 -8.18
CA LEU A 193 -0.07 -4.92 -6.77
C LEU A 193 -1.39 -4.91 -5.98
N ALA A 194 -1.37 -5.56 -4.82
CA ALA A 194 -2.29 -5.34 -3.72
C ALA A 194 -1.46 -4.75 -2.58
N THR A 195 -1.55 -3.44 -2.35
CA THR A 195 -0.68 -2.76 -1.38
C THR A 195 -0.83 -3.30 0.02
N HIS A 196 -2.07 -3.73 0.42
CA HIS A 196 -2.39 -4.18 1.78
C HIS A 196 -3.54 -5.21 1.76
N SER A 197 -3.20 -6.50 1.54
CA SER A 197 -4.18 -7.60 1.46
C SER A 197 -3.62 -8.90 2.01
N ASN A 198 -4.48 -9.69 2.70
CA ASN A 198 -4.10 -10.94 3.35
C ASN A 198 -4.75 -12.16 2.67
N ALA A 199 -4.61 -13.36 3.25
CA ALA A 199 -5.15 -14.60 2.71
C ALA A 199 -6.52 -14.94 3.33
N ARG A 200 -7.56 -15.12 2.50
CA ARG A 200 -8.93 -15.42 2.93
C ARG A 200 -9.06 -16.81 3.56
N ALA A 201 -8.23 -17.75 3.16
CA ALA A 201 -8.21 -19.08 3.76
C ALA A 201 -7.74 -19.09 5.22
N VAL A 202 -6.97 -18.07 5.64
CA VAL A 202 -6.49 -17.89 7.03
C VAL A 202 -7.47 -17.09 7.88
N CYS A 203 -8.05 -16.03 7.29
CA CYS A 203 -9.08 -15.19 7.92
C CYS A 203 -10.16 -14.89 6.89
N ALA A 204 -11.39 -15.37 7.15
CA ALA A 204 -12.50 -15.36 6.18
C ALA A 204 -13.13 -13.99 5.96
N HIS A 205 -12.32 -12.95 5.82
CA HIS A 205 -12.77 -11.59 5.53
C HIS A 205 -12.76 -11.32 4.02
N ARG A 206 -13.79 -10.64 3.49
CA ARG A 206 -13.93 -10.40 2.03
C ARG A 206 -12.86 -9.45 1.46
N ARG A 207 -12.16 -8.68 2.30
CA ARG A 207 -10.99 -7.89 1.93
C ARG A 207 -9.75 -8.73 1.64
N ASN A 208 -9.71 -9.97 2.12
CA ASN A 208 -8.61 -10.89 1.91
C ASN A 208 -8.74 -11.62 0.57
N LEU A 209 -7.60 -11.94 -0.04
CA LEU A 209 -7.50 -12.61 -1.33
C LEU A 209 -7.80 -14.11 -1.20
N THR A 210 -8.53 -14.68 -2.15
CA THR A 210 -8.71 -16.13 -2.27
C THR A 210 -7.45 -16.81 -2.79
N ASP A 211 -7.30 -18.10 -2.55
CA ASP A 211 -6.16 -18.89 -3.06
C ASP A 211 -6.05 -18.84 -4.59
N VAL A 212 -7.18 -18.78 -5.29
CA VAL A 212 -7.22 -18.65 -6.76
C VAL A 212 -6.64 -17.30 -7.20
N GLN A 213 -7.04 -16.23 -6.53
CA GLN A 213 -6.54 -14.89 -6.80
C GLN A 213 -5.04 -14.78 -6.49
N ILE A 214 -4.60 -15.32 -5.34
CA ILE A 214 -3.18 -15.33 -4.95
C ILE A 214 -2.34 -16.07 -6.00
N LYS A 215 -2.75 -17.28 -6.41
CA LYS A 215 -2.03 -18.06 -7.44
C LYS A 215 -1.95 -17.34 -8.78
N GLU A 216 -3.03 -16.67 -9.20
CA GLU A 216 -3.02 -15.90 -10.43
C GLU A 216 -2.12 -14.67 -10.33
N MET A 217 -2.12 -13.95 -9.18
CA MET A 217 -1.19 -12.85 -8.93
C MET A 217 0.27 -13.32 -8.96
N VAL A 218 0.57 -14.48 -8.35
CA VAL A 218 1.91 -15.10 -8.38
C VAL A 218 2.32 -15.41 -9.81
N ARG A 219 1.45 -16.05 -10.60
CA ARG A 219 1.70 -16.39 -12.01
C ARG A 219 2.02 -15.16 -12.85
N ARG A 220 1.39 -14.02 -12.56
CA ARG A 220 1.62 -12.73 -13.26
C ARG A 220 2.82 -11.97 -12.74
N GLY A 221 3.44 -12.39 -11.64
CA GLY A 221 4.52 -11.66 -11.00
C GLY A 221 4.06 -10.39 -10.29
N CYS A 222 2.81 -10.34 -9.86
CA CYS A 222 2.24 -9.27 -9.04
C CYS A 222 2.85 -9.24 -7.63
N LEU A 223 2.66 -8.13 -6.89
CA LEU A 223 3.14 -7.96 -5.52
C LEU A 223 1.97 -7.87 -4.55
N ILE A 224 2.09 -8.46 -3.35
CA ILE A 224 1.06 -8.48 -2.31
C ILE A 224 1.67 -7.99 -1.01
N GLY A 225 1.18 -6.89 -0.46
CA GLY A 225 1.55 -6.35 0.85
C GLY A 225 0.69 -6.95 1.96
N LEU A 226 1.30 -7.41 3.04
CA LEU A 226 0.64 -7.90 4.24
C LEU A 226 0.00 -6.74 5.01
N ASN A 227 -1.31 -6.77 5.18
CA ASN A 227 -2.05 -5.81 5.99
C ASN A 227 -1.97 -6.19 7.48
N TYR A 228 -1.78 -5.20 8.37
CA TYR A 228 -1.67 -5.43 9.82
C TYR A 228 -3.00 -5.28 10.57
N TYR A 229 -4.08 -4.88 9.91
CA TYR A 229 -5.37 -4.68 10.56
C TYR A 229 -5.94 -5.99 11.13
N GLY A 230 -6.24 -5.99 12.43
CA GLY A 230 -6.63 -7.19 13.18
C GLY A 230 -7.78 -7.99 12.56
N PRO A 231 -8.90 -7.36 12.12
CA PRO A 231 -9.99 -8.07 11.45
C PRO A 231 -9.62 -8.80 10.16
N PHE A 232 -8.48 -8.47 9.51
CA PHE A 232 -8.00 -9.16 8.32
C PHE A 232 -6.96 -10.24 8.64
N LEU A 233 -6.43 -10.23 9.86
CA LEU A 233 -5.45 -11.22 10.33
C LEU A 233 -6.10 -12.42 11.02
N ARG A 234 -7.23 -12.20 11.69
CA ARG A 234 -7.89 -13.23 12.48
C ARG A 234 -9.39 -13.04 12.52
N ASP A 235 -10.13 -14.14 12.36
CA ASP A 235 -11.59 -14.13 12.55
C ASP A 235 -11.93 -13.59 13.94
N GLY A 236 -12.86 -12.62 13.98
CA GLY A 236 -13.21 -11.89 15.19
C GLY A 236 -12.25 -10.75 15.58
N GLY A 237 -11.19 -10.50 14.81
CA GLY A 237 -10.33 -9.30 14.93
C GLY A 237 -9.37 -9.26 16.13
N ALA A 238 -9.49 -10.18 17.09
CA ALA A 238 -8.68 -10.18 18.31
C ALA A 238 -7.31 -10.85 18.08
N VAL A 239 -6.39 -10.12 17.46
CA VAL A 239 -5.00 -10.56 17.27
C VAL A 239 -4.32 -10.74 18.62
N ARG A 240 -3.65 -11.88 18.82
CA ARG A 240 -3.02 -12.27 20.07
C ARG A 240 -1.50 -12.14 20.05
N SER A 241 -0.89 -12.33 18.90
CA SER A 241 0.56 -12.29 18.75
C SER A 241 0.95 -12.22 17.26
N LEU A 242 2.25 -12.11 17.00
CA LEU A 242 2.82 -12.20 15.66
C LEU A 242 2.54 -13.54 14.95
N ASP A 243 2.05 -14.58 15.66
CA ASP A 243 1.62 -15.84 15.02
C ASP A 243 0.42 -15.64 14.09
N ASP A 244 -0.45 -14.69 14.40
CA ASP A 244 -1.64 -14.44 13.57
C ASP A 244 -1.25 -13.91 12.18
N ILE A 245 -0.28 -12.99 12.07
CA ILE A 245 0.24 -12.54 10.76
C ILE A 245 1.16 -13.59 10.12
N TYR A 246 1.95 -14.34 10.91
CA TYR A 246 2.79 -15.40 10.41
C TYR A 246 1.99 -16.51 9.68
N ARG A 247 0.78 -16.83 10.12
CA ARG A 247 -0.09 -17.80 9.43
C ARG A 247 -0.38 -17.37 7.99
N HIS A 248 -0.57 -16.08 7.76
CA HIS A 248 -0.72 -15.55 6.39
C HIS A 248 0.57 -15.73 5.60
N VAL A 249 1.74 -15.41 6.18
CA VAL A 249 3.04 -15.61 5.52
C VAL A 249 3.22 -17.08 5.13
N ALA A 250 2.97 -18.01 6.06
CA ALA A 250 3.09 -19.45 5.80
C ALA A 250 2.15 -19.88 4.66
N HIS A 251 0.88 -19.46 4.70
CA HIS A 251 -0.09 -19.78 3.67
C HIS A 251 0.30 -19.21 2.28
N PHE A 252 0.75 -17.96 2.22
CA PHE A 252 1.28 -17.38 0.98
C PHE A 252 2.47 -18.19 0.45
N PHE A 253 3.35 -18.66 1.32
CA PHE A 253 4.49 -19.48 0.93
C PHE A 253 4.08 -20.84 0.39
N ASP A 254 3.05 -21.47 0.97
CA ASP A 254 2.47 -22.74 0.49
C ASP A 254 1.84 -22.56 -0.91
N LEU A 255 1.34 -21.37 -1.23
CA LEU A 255 0.82 -21.01 -2.56
C LEU A 255 1.90 -20.56 -3.56
N GLY A 256 3.18 -20.58 -3.15
CA GLY A 256 4.31 -20.22 -4.02
C GLY A 256 4.64 -18.73 -4.08
N ALA A 257 4.07 -17.90 -3.19
CA ALA A 257 4.19 -16.43 -3.22
C ALA A 257 5.46 -15.87 -2.55
N ARG A 258 6.51 -16.67 -2.29
CA ARG A 258 7.74 -16.21 -1.60
C ARG A 258 8.36 -14.95 -2.19
N LYS A 259 8.30 -14.80 -3.52
CA LYS A 259 8.86 -13.64 -4.25
C LYS A 259 7.82 -12.55 -4.56
N ASN A 260 6.61 -12.73 -4.08
CA ASN A 260 5.47 -11.87 -4.36
C ASN A 260 4.93 -11.18 -3.10
N LEU A 261 5.45 -11.54 -1.91
CA LEU A 261 4.99 -11.04 -0.63
C LEU A 261 5.85 -9.85 -0.17
N ALA A 262 5.21 -8.82 0.34
CA ALA A 262 5.82 -7.60 0.89
C ALA A 262 5.07 -7.14 2.14
N LEU A 263 5.37 -5.96 2.65
CA LEU A 263 4.66 -5.31 3.76
C LEU A 263 3.71 -4.23 3.23
N GLY A 264 2.56 -4.08 3.87
CA GLY A 264 1.55 -3.06 3.61
C GLY A 264 0.79 -2.78 4.90
N SER A 265 1.42 -2.07 5.82
CA SER A 265 1.06 -2.00 7.25
C SER A 265 -0.32 -1.45 7.53
N ASP A 266 -0.78 -0.50 6.71
CA ASP A 266 -2.00 0.27 6.97
C ASP A 266 -1.87 1.20 8.20
N PHE A 267 -0.64 1.70 8.46
CA PHE A 267 -0.36 2.66 9.53
C PHE A 267 -1.23 3.92 9.35
N ASP A 268 -1.80 4.37 10.46
CA ASP A 268 -2.72 5.52 10.54
C ASP A 268 -4.04 5.35 9.77
N GLY A 269 -4.23 4.29 8.97
CA GLY A 269 -5.50 3.96 8.30
C GLY A 269 -6.40 3.05 9.13
N ALA A 270 -5.83 2.36 10.13
CA ALA A 270 -6.55 1.39 10.94
C ALA A 270 -6.02 1.34 12.38
N VAL A 271 -6.86 0.84 13.31
CA VAL A 271 -6.40 0.51 14.67
C VAL A 271 -5.67 -0.84 14.61
N LEU A 272 -4.36 -0.79 14.74
CA LEU A 272 -3.52 -1.96 14.61
C LEU A 272 -3.33 -2.71 15.95
N PRO A 273 -3.06 -4.04 15.89
CA PRO A 273 -2.83 -4.82 17.09
C PRO A 273 -1.50 -4.42 17.76
N PRO A 274 -1.41 -4.48 19.10
CA PRO A 274 -0.25 -4.01 19.85
C PRO A 274 1.10 -4.63 19.46
N CYS A 275 1.12 -5.77 18.78
CA CYS A 275 2.37 -6.39 18.28
C CYS A 275 2.83 -5.85 16.92
N LEU A 276 2.05 -4.98 16.25
CA LEU A 276 2.30 -4.44 14.91
C LEU A 276 1.95 -2.94 14.79
N ASP A 277 1.67 -2.24 15.88
CA ASP A 277 1.12 -0.88 15.92
C ASP A 277 2.18 0.23 15.85
N SER A 278 3.42 -0.08 15.53
CA SER A 278 4.45 0.94 15.33
C SER A 278 5.59 0.46 14.40
N PRO A 279 6.28 1.41 13.72
CA PRO A 279 7.46 1.10 12.89
C PRO A 279 8.58 0.37 13.64
N GLU A 280 8.74 0.64 14.94
CA GLU A 280 9.76 0.03 15.80
C GLU A 280 9.58 -1.48 15.92
N LYS A 281 8.33 -1.98 15.85
CA LYS A 281 7.98 -3.41 15.93
C LYS A 281 8.28 -4.20 14.66
N ALA A 282 8.70 -3.53 13.60
CA ALA A 282 9.16 -4.20 12.38
C ALA A 282 10.33 -5.16 12.66
N ALA A 283 11.24 -4.79 13.58
CA ALA A 283 12.35 -5.64 13.97
C ALA A 283 11.88 -6.90 14.70
N ASP A 284 10.88 -6.78 15.59
CA ASP A 284 10.30 -7.92 16.32
C ASP A 284 9.61 -8.89 15.35
N PHE A 285 8.90 -8.37 14.35
CA PHE A 285 8.26 -9.20 13.32
C PHE A 285 9.31 -9.93 12.46
N TYR A 286 10.39 -9.23 12.07
CA TYR A 286 11.50 -9.85 11.34
C TYR A 286 12.14 -11.00 12.13
N GLU A 287 12.49 -10.77 13.40
CA GLU A 287 13.04 -11.81 14.28
C GLU A 287 12.06 -12.97 14.50
N TYR A 288 10.77 -12.65 14.62
CA TYR A 288 9.74 -13.68 14.74
C TYR A 288 9.71 -14.60 13.52
N LEU A 289 9.77 -14.05 12.29
CA LEU A 289 9.84 -14.86 11.07
C LEU A 289 11.03 -15.82 11.09
N LEU A 290 12.22 -15.33 11.46
CA LEU A 290 13.43 -16.15 11.58
C LEU A 290 13.26 -17.25 12.63
N SER A 291 12.66 -16.95 13.79
CA SER A 291 12.39 -17.91 14.86
C SER A 291 11.42 -19.02 14.45
N ARG A 292 10.55 -18.75 13.46
CA ARG A 292 9.60 -19.71 12.87
C ARG A 292 10.21 -20.52 11.72
N GLY A 293 11.52 -20.35 11.46
CA GLY A 293 12.24 -21.10 10.42
C GLY A 293 12.12 -20.50 9.02
N VAL A 294 11.58 -19.26 8.87
CA VAL A 294 11.70 -18.50 7.62
C VAL A 294 13.17 -18.21 7.38
N SER A 295 13.68 -18.49 6.18
CA SER A 295 15.06 -18.17 5.85
C SER A 295 15.31 -16.65 5.87
N GLN A 296 16.53 -16.23 6.17
CA GLN A 296 16.89 -14.81 6.10
C GLN A 296 16.58 -14.24 4.71
N GLN A 297 16.88 -14.98 3.64
CA GLN A 297 16.57 -14.57 2.27
C GLN A 297 15.08 -14.33 2.04
N ASP A 298 14.20 -15.17 2.59
CA ASP A 298 12.75 -15.00 2.46
C ASP A 298 12.26 -13.84 3.34
N ALA A 299 12.80 -13.66 4.55
CA ALA A 299 12.49 -12.53 5.42
C ALA A 299 12.93 -11.20 4.77
N ASP A 300 14.15 -11.11 4.24
CA ASP A 300 14.61 -9.97 3.45
C ASP A 300 13.73 -9.75 2.21
N GLY A 301 13.27 -10.85 1.58
CA GLY A 301 12.30 -10.82 0.50
C GLY A 301 11.04 -10.06 0.88
N ILE A 302 10.39 -10.43 1.99
CA ILE A 302 9.15 -9.81 2.49
C ILE A 302 9.40 -8.35 2.86
N PHE A 303 10.50 -8.06 3.55
CA PHE A 303 10.74 -6.74 4.10
C PHE A 303 11.13 -5.70 3.04
N PHE A 304 11.92 -6.08 2.00
CA PHE A 304 12.32 -5.10 0.98
C PHE A 304 12.66 -5.67 -0.41
N GLU A 305 13.28 -6.85 -0.54
CA GLU A 305 13.82 -7.28 -1.83
C GLU A 305 12.74 -7.59 -2.88
N ASN A 306 11.60 -8.16 -2.49
CA ASN A 306 10.51 -8.45 -3.41
C ASN A 306 9.90 -7.13 -3.94
N ALA A 307 9.60 -6.19 -3.02
CA ALA A 307 9.07 -4.88 -3.39
C ALA A 307 10.10 -4.11 -4.25
N ARG A 308 11.37 -4.06 -3.85
CA ARG A 308 12.44 -3.42 -4.63
C ARG A 308 12.54 -3.98 -6.05
N THR A 309 12.51 -5.30 -6.18
CA THR A 309 12.59 -5.98 -7.48
C THR A 309 11.37 -5.67 -8.35
N PHE A 310 10.16 -5.71 -7.76
CA PHE A 310 8.92 -5.39 -8.45
C PHE A 310 8.91 -3.92 -8.92
N LEU A 311 9.21 -2.99 -8.02
CA LEU A 311 9.23 -1.56 -8.32
C LEU A 311 10.27 -1.20 -9.37
N ARG A 312 11.47 -1.81 -9.34
CA ARG A 312 12.51 -1.59 -10.36
C ARG A 312 12.05 -1.99 -11.76
N LYS A 313 11.22 -3.02 -11.89
CA LYS A 313 10.71 -3.50 -13.19
C LYS A 313 9.53 -2.67 -13.69
N ASN A 314 8.73 -2.11 -12.80
CA ASN A 314 7.42 -1.58 -13.13
C ASN A 314 7.25 -0.07 -12.89
N LEU A 315 8.18 0.60 -12.18
CA LEU A 315 8.25 2.06 -11.97
C LEU A 315 9.49 2.67 -12.64
N GLY A 316 9.94 2.13 -13.75
CA GLY A 316 11.10 2.64 -14.49
C GLY A 316 10.85 3.93 -15.23
#